data_431623c563dfc5e559721fce5c5c1323
#
_entry.id   431623c563dfc5e559721fce5c5c1323
#
_cell.length_a   1.000
_cell.length_b   1.000
_cell.length_c   1.000
_cell.angle_alpha   90.00
_cell.angle_beta   90.00
_cell.angle_gamma   90.00
#
_symmetry.space_group_name_H-M   'P 1'
#
loop_
_entity.id
_entity.type
_entity.pdbx_description
1 polymer ?
#
loop_
_entity_poly.entity_id
_entity_poly.type
_entity_poly.pdbx_seq_one_letter_code
_entity_poly.pdbx_strand_id
1 'polypeptide(L)' 'MNTILSNKETMVYGNIEVMADVIGGNKYFTFTELYEFDLDNTKDELKEILNSLTEKGYLKSFHDFYETYRVLK' A
#
# COMPACT_ATOMS: atom_id res chain seq x y z
N MET A 1 6.72 19.20 -5.93
CA MET A 1 6.04 17.90 -5.77
C MET A 1 6.16 17.45 -4.33
N ASN A 2 5.03 17.13 -3.72
CA ASN A 2 5.04 16.76 -2.30
C ASN A 2 5.13 15.24 -2.16
N THR A 3 6.29 14.74 -1.66
CA THR A 3 6.50 13.31 -1.40
C THR A 3 6.46 13.00 0.09
N ILE A 4 6.14 13.98 0.93
CA ILE A 4 6.04 13.79 2.37
C ILE A 4 4.75 13.06 2.68
N LEU A 5 4.86 12.00 3.47
CA LEU A 5 3.70 11.21 3.88
C LEU A 5 3.04 11.80 5.13
N SER A 6 1.73 11.75 5.18
CA SER A 6 1.00 12.06 6.40
C SER A 6 1.26 10.97 7.43
N ASN A 7 0.87 11.21 8.69
CA ASN A 7 1.02 10.19 9.73
C ASN A 7 0.30 8.89 9.36
N LYS A 8 -0.91 9.02 8.84
CA LYS A 8 -1.70 7.86 8.45
C LYS A 8 -1.07 7.10 7.29
N GLU A 9 -0.58 7.83 6.29
CA GLU A 9 0.13 7.23 5.16
C GLU A 9 1.40 6.51 5.62
N THR A 10 2.14 7.11 6.53
CA THR A 10 3.36 6.51 7.09
C THR A 10 3.05 5.20 7.80
N MET A 11 2.00 5.18 8.61
CA MET A 11 1.61 3.97 9.33
C MET A 11 1.18 2.85 8.37
N VAL A 12 0.37 3.19 7.38
CA VAL A 12 -0.09 2.22 6.39
C VAL A 12 1.08 1.71 5.55
N TYR A 13 1.98 2.60 5.15
CA TYR A 13 3.15 2.20 4.38
C TYR A 13 4.05 1.25 5.17
N GLY A 14 4.22 1.50 6.47
CA GLY A 14 4.95 0.59 7.34
C GLY A 14 4.31 -0.79 7.39
N ASN A 15 2.99 -0.85 7.49
CA ASN A 15 2.26 -2.12 7.44
C ASN A 15 2.46 -2.84 6.10
N ILE A 16 2.47 -2.08 5.01
CA ILE A 16 2.68 -2.63 3.68
C ILE A 16 4.07 -3.26 3.58
N GLU A 17 5.09 -2.59 4.09
CA GLU A 17 6.45 -3.12 4.06
C GLU A 17 6.57 -4.43 4.83
N VAL A 18 6.00 -4.47 6.03
CA VAL A 18 6.03 -5.70 6.85
C VAL A 18 5.28 -6.82 6.15
N MET A 19 4.10 -6.52 5.63
CA MET A 19 3.26 -7.51 4.95
C MET A 19 3.96 -8.08 3.71
N ALA A 20 4.58 -7.22 2.91
CA ALA A 20 5.25 -7.63 1.70
C ALA A 20 6.43 -8.57 2.00
N ASP A 21 7.16 -8.31 3.08
CA ASP A 21 8.24 -9.20 3.52
C ASP A 21 7.71 -10.57 3.95
N VAL A 22 6.60 -10.57 4.69
CA VAL A 22 6.01 -11.82 5.19
C VAL A 22 5.45 -12.66 4.03
N ILE A 23 4.82 -12.01 3.05
CA ILE A 23 4.13 -12.73 1.98
C ILE A 23 5.09 -13.36 0.98
N GLY A 24 6.25 -12.78 0.73
CA GLY A 24 7.09 -13.45 -0.24
C GLY A 24 8.32 -12.73 -0.75
N GLY A 25 8.66 -11.62 -0.21
CA GLY A 25 9.93 -10.96 -0.51
C GLY A 25 10.05 -10.29 -1.88
N ASN A 26 9.06 -10.40 -2.76
CA ASN A 26 9.08 -9.70 -4.05
C ASN A 26 8.31 -8.39 -4.03
N LYS A 27 7.81 -8.02 -2.86
CA LYS A 27 7.16 -6.71 -2.61
C LYS A 27 5.86 -6.48 -3.36
N TYR A 28 5.21 -7.53 -3.82
CA TYR A 28 3.86 -7.44 -4.41
C TYR A 28 2.81 -7.75 -3.35
N PHE A 29 1.67 -7.08 -3.43
CA PHE A 29 0.54 -7.35 -2.56
C PHE A 29 -0.75 -6.91 -3.26
N THR A 30 -1.89 -7.44 -2.78
CA THR A 30 -3.20 -7.03 -3.28
C THR A 30 -3.89 -6.15 -2.25
N PHE A 31 -4.89 -5.40 -2.69
CA PHE A 31 -5.71 -4.61 -1.78
C PHE A 31 -6.37 -5.50 -0.71
N THR A 32 -6.86 -6.66 -1.10
CA THR A 32 -7.50 -7.60 -0.16
C THR A 32 -6.53 -8.02 0.94
N GLU A 33 -5.29 -8.35 0.56
CA GLU A 33 -4.27 -8.73 1.53
C GLU A 33 -3.99 -7.60 2.51
N LEU A 34 -3.88 -6.38 2.01
CA LEU A 34 -3.65 -5.21 2.88
C LEU A 34 -4.84 -4.99 3.81
N TYR A 35 -6.04 -5.07 3.28
CA TYR A 35 -7.25 -4.85 4.09
C TYR A 35 -7.37 -5.89 5.21
N GLU A 36 -7.01 -7.12 4.94
CA GLU A 36 -7.01 -8.18 5.97
C GLU A 36 -5.90 -7.99 7.00
N PHE A 37 -4.79 -7.43 6.58
CA PHE A 37 -3.65 -7.18 7.48
C PHE A 37 -3.85 -5.93 8.34
N ASP A 38 -4.39 -4.87 7.75
CA ASP A 38 -4.60 -3.58 8.40
C ASP A 38 -6.00 -3.52 8.98
N LEU A 39 -6.11 -3.61 10.29
CA LEU A 39 -7.40 -3.65 10.99
C LEU A 39 -7.89 -2.26 11.43
N ASP A 40 -7.08 -1.22 11.21
CA ASP A 40 -7.36 0.11 11.74
C ASP A 40 -8.07 1.03 10.76
N ASN A 41 -8.08 0.70 9.48
CA ASN A 41 -8.61 1.56 8.44
C ASN A 41 -9.77 0.90 7.69
N THR A 42 -10.69 1.73 7.19
CA THR A 42 -11.76 1.25 6.31
C THR A 42 -11.24 1.02 4.90
N LYS A 43 -12.03 0.33 4.08
CA LYS A 43 -11.67 0.11 2.68
C LYS A 43 -11.47 1.42 1.93
N ASP A 44 -12.36 2.40 2.16
CA ASP A 44 -12.26 3.69 1.48
C ASP A 44 -11.01 4.44 1.89
N GLU A 45 -10.67 4.42 3.17
CA GLU A 45 -9.44 5.04 3.66
C GLU A 45 -8.20 4.40 3.04
N LEU A 46 -8.17 3.08 2.99
CA LEU A 46 -7.04 2.36 2.39
C LEU A 46 -6.91 2.66 0.90
N LYS A 47 -8.02 2.75 0.16
CA LYS A 47 -7.98 3.11 -1.25
C LYS A 47 -7.42 4.50 -1.49
N GLU A 48 -7.83 5.47 -0.68
CA GLU A 48 -7.29 6.82 -0.77
C GLU A 48 -5.79 6.86 -0.47
N ILE A 49 -5.38 6.13 0.57
CA ILE A 49 -3.97 6.08 0.96
C ILE A 49 -3.14 5.41 -0.14
N LEU A 50 -3.63 4.31 -0.71
CA LEU A 50 -2.93 3.62 -1.79
C LEU A 50 -2.80 4.50 -3.02
N ASN A 51 -3.83 5.25 -3.38
CA ASN A 51 -3.77 6.20 -4.49
C ASN A 51 -2.72 7.28 -4.22
N SER A 52 -2.70 7.82 -3.02
CA SER A 52 -1.73 8.85 -2.63
C SER A 52 -0.30 8.32 -2.68
N LEU A 53 -0.07 7.12 -2.14
CA LEU A 53 1.25 6.50 -2.15
C LEU A 53 1.71 6.21 -3.58
N THR A 54 0.79 5.80 -4.44
CA THR A 54 1.10 5.56 -5.85
C THR A 54 1.49 6.86 -6.55
N GLU A 55 0.74 7.93 -6.33
CA GLU A 55 1.03 9.24 -6.92
C GLU A 55 2.36 9.80 -6.44
N LYS A 56 2.71 9.53 -5.18
CA LYS A 56 3.97 9.99 -4.59
C LYS A 56 5.18 9.13 -4.96
N GLY A 57 4.96 8.05 -5.70
CA GLY A 57 6.05 7.21 -6.19
C GLY A 57 6.52 6.13 -5.23
N TYR A 58 5.80 5.87 -4.16
CA TYR A 58 6.14 4.79 -3.22
C TYR A 58 5.63 3.44 -3.68
N LEU A 59 4.55 3.42 -4.44
CA LEU A 59 3.93 2.20 -4.94
C LEU A 59 3.71 2.28 -6.44
N LYS A 60 3.65 1.11 -7.07
CA LYS A 60 3.19 0.97 -8.45
C LYS A 60 1.93 0.14 -8.46
N SER A 61 0.92 0.60 -9.19
CA SER A 61 -0.37 -0.07 -9.32
C SER A 61 -0.40 -0.90 -10.60
N PHE A 62 -0.95 -2.12 -10.51
CA PHE A 62 -1.13 -3.02 -11.65
C PHE A 62 -2.61 -3.31 -11.80
N HIS A 63 -3.28 -2.56 -12.64
CA HIS A 63 -4.74 -2.68 -12.79
C HIS A 63 -5.18 -3.95 -13.51
N ASP A 64 -4.25 -4.64 -14.17
CA ASP A 64 -4.56 -5.85 -14.94
C ASP A 64 -4.81 -7.08 -14.07
N PHE A 65 -4.46 -7.00 -12.78
CA PHE A 65 -4.59 -8.13 -11.85
C PHE A 65 -5.10 -7.66 -10.48
N TYR A 66 -6.38 -7.82 -10.21
CA TYR A 66 -6.96 -7.79 -8.86
C TYR A 66 -6.43 -6.68 -7.93
N GLU A 67 -6.34 -5.45 -8.41
CA GLU A 67 -5.85 -4.35 -7.58
C GLU A 67 -4.51 -4.70 -6.89
N THR A 68 -3.57 -5.20 -7.70
CA THR A 68 -2.24 -5.56 -7.23
C THR A 68 -1.34 -4.32 -7.21
N TYR A 69 -0.50 -4.24 -6.19
CA TYR A 69 0.46 -3.15 -6.03
C TYR A 69 1.84 -3.71 -5.79
N ARG A 70 2.85 -2.89 -6.06
CA ARG A 70 4.24 -3.24 -5.78
C ARG A 70 4.91 -2.09 -5.02
N VAL A 71 5.68 -2.43 -3.98
CA VAL A 71 6.48 -1.45 -3.24
C VAL A 71 7.70 -1.07 -4.06
N LEU A 72 7.88 0.23 -4.31
CA LEU A 72 8.99 0.74 -5.12
C LEU A 72 10.17 1.23 -4.29
N LYS A 73 9.92 1.59 -3.02
CA LYS A 73 10.98 2.18 -2.19
C LYS A 73 11.21 1.39 -0.93
#